data_d172d57b6c533aad360007c6a50fc679
#
_entry.id   d172d57b6c533aad360007c6a50fc679
#
_cell.length_a   1.000
_cell.length_b   1.000
_cell.length_c   1.000
_cell.angle_alpha   90.00
_cell.angle_beta   90.00
_cell.angle_gamma   90.00
#
_symmetry.space_group_name_H-M   'P 1'
#
loop_
_entity.id
_entity.type
_entity.pdbx_description
1 polymer ?
#
loop_
_entity_poly.entity_id
_entity_poly.type
_entity_poly.pdbx_seq_one_letter_code
_entity_poly.pdbx_strand_id
1 'polypeptide(L)'
;IGTKKNECRPDACVLCYPVISSGKWAHRGSIDNLMGSKKSDELQEHLSLENRVNADTPPTFLWHTWADGSVPVQNTLLYALALKEKNVTAEVHIFPFGGHGLSLANAETSYPAGVEIQDDCTIWPELADRFLREVTEER
;
A
#
# COMPACT_ATOMS: atom_id res chain seq x y z
N ILE A 1 -22.29 14.68 12.00
CA ILE A 1 -22.20 13.42 12.74
C ILE A 1 -20.74 13.29 13.11
N GLY A 2 -20.40 13.69 14.37
CA GLY A 2 -19.05 13.60 14.89
C GLY A 2 -18.76 12.15 15.32
N THR A 3 -18.31 11.32 14.41
CA THR A 3 -17.69 10.05 14.78
C THR A 3 -16.43 10.33 15.60
N LYS A 4 -16.31 9.72 16.76
CA LYS A 4 -15.08 9.83 17.55
C LYS A 4 -13.94 9.31 16.68
N LYS A 5 -12.84 10.06 16.61
CA LYS A 5 -11.68 9.80 15.76
C LYS A 5 -11.16 8.35 15.81
N ASN A 6 -11.43 7.63 16.89
CA ASN A 6 -10.99 6.26 17.13
C ASN A 6 -11.97 5.17 16.68
N GLU A 7 -13.24 5.52 16.38
CA GLU A 7 -14.26 4.52 16.02
C GLU A 7 -14.13 4.01 14.57
N CYS A 8 -13.42 4.74 13.73
CA CYS A 8 -13.21 4.39 12.31
C CYS A 8 -11.76 4.05 11.98
N ARG A 9 -10.86 4.01 12.98
CA ARG A 9 -9.47 3.64 12.75
C ARG A 9 -9.38 2.11 12.69
N PRO A 10 -8.81 1.52 11.62
CA PRO A 10 -8.58 0.08 11.57
C PRO A 10 -7.50 -0.33 12.59
N ASP A 11 -7.54 -1.58 13.05
CA ASP A 11 -6.54 -2.13 13.97
C ASP A 11 -5.22 -2.40 13.27
N ALA A 12 -5.25 -2.77 11.98
CA ALA A 12 -4.10 -2.95 11.11
C ALA A 12 -4.48 -2.69 9.64
N CYS A 13 -3.48 -2.53 8.77
CA CYS A 13 -3.66 -2.38 7.33
C CYS A 13 -2.87 -3.42 6.55
N VAL A 14 -3.43 -3.91 5.44
CA VAL A 14 -2.73 -4.69 4.42
C VAL A 14 -2.78 -3.91 3.11
N LEU A 15 -1.64 -3.50 2.61
CA LEU A 15 -1.52 -2.68 1.40
C LEU A 15 -0.76 -3.45 0.32
N CYS A 16 -1.46 -3.76 -0.77
CA CYS A 16 -0.91 -4.49 -1.90
C CYS A 16 -0.56 -3.49 -3.01
N TYR A 17 0.71 -3.39 -3.39
CA TYR A 17 1.19 -2.50 -4.46
C TYR A 17 0.50 -1.12 -4.46
N PRO A 18 0.48 -0.41 -3.33
CA PRO A 18 -0.38 0.76 -3.14
C PRO A 18 0.09 1.99 -3.91
N VAL A 19 -0.87 2.82 -4.33
CA VAL A 19 -0.62 4.21 -4.74
C VAL A 19 -0.55 5.06 -3.48
N ILE A 20 0.60 5.59 -3.17
CA ILE A 20 0.90 6.35 -1.94
C ILE A 20 1.23 7.81 -2.26
N SER A 21 2.23 8.02 -3.11
CA SER A 21 2.76 9.35 -3.39
C SER A 21 1.98 10.05 -4.51
N SER A 22 1.74 11.32 -4.34
CA SER A 22 1.28 12.23 -5.39
C SER A 22 2.41 13.03 -6.03
N GLY A 23 3.65 12.85 -5.54
CA GLY A 23 4.85 13.55 -5.97
C GLY A 23 5.52 12.93 -7.21
N LYS A 24 6.85 12.84 -7.17
CA LYS A 24 7.69 12.34 -8.27
C LYS A 24 7.31 10.92 -8.71
N TRP A 25 6.92 10.07 -7.79
CA TRP A 25 6.64 8.65 -8.01
C TRP A 25 5.15 8.34 -8.10
N ALA A 26 4.33 9.37 -8.32
CA ALA A 26 2.89 9.20 -8.42
C ALA A 26 2.47 8.32 -9.61
N HIS A 27 1.50 7.46 -9.38
CA HIS A 27 0.69 6.96 -10.49
C HIS A 27 -0.26 8.07 -10.95
N ARG A 28 0.16 8.83 -11.97
CA ARG A 28 -0.52 10.08 -12.39
C ARG A 28 -2.00 9.89 -12.68
N GLY A 29 -2.37 8.80 -13.35
CA GLY A 29 -3.77 8.53 -13.66
C GLY A 29 -4.66 8.47 -12.41
N SER A 30 -4.22 7.80 -11.34
CA SER A 30 -4.96 7.74 -10.06
C SER A 30 -5.07 9.09 -9.39
N ILE A 31 -3.95 9.82 -9.30
CA ILE A 31 -3.91 11.13 -8.64
C ILE A 31 -4.76 12.16 -9.40
N ASP A 32 -4.63 12.19 -10.73
CA ASP A 32 -5.41 13.11 -11.58
C ASP A 32 -6.92 12.83 -11.49
N ASN A 33 -7.32 11.57 -11.49
CA ASN A 33 -8.73 11.18 -11.32
C ASN A 33 -9.26 11.57 -9.94
N LEU A 34 -8.45 11.36 -8.88
CA LEU A 34 -8.83 11.71 -7.51
C LEU A 34 -9.00 13.23 -7.32
N MET A 35 -8.11 14.02 -7.87
CA MET A 35 -8.20 15.49 -7.82
C MET A 35 -9.33 16.05 -8.69
N GLY A 36 -9.67 15.38 -9.78
CA GLY A 36 -10.68 15.83 -10.73
C GLY A 36 -10.40 17.24 -11.25
N SER A 37 -11.43 18.12 -11.20
CA SER A 37 -11.31 19.53 -11.61
C SER A 37 -10.68 20.45 -10.54
N LYS A 38 -10.41 19.94 -9.34
CA LYS A 38 -9.91 20.74 -8.20
C LYS A 38 -8.39 20.65 -8.05
N LYS A 39 -7.66 20.44 -9.14
CA LYS A 39 -6.20 20.34 -9.12
C LYS A 39 -5.55 21.58 -8.51
N SER A 40 -4.77 21.39 -7.47
CA SER A 40 -3.91 22.39 -6.86
C SER A 40 -2.68 21.73 -6.24
N ASP A 41 -1.60 22.48 -6.09
CA ASP A 41 -0.37 21.97 -5.46
C ASP A 41 -0.64 21.59 -4.00
N GLU A 42 -1.48 22.34 -3.28
CA GLU A 42 -1.87 22.05 -1.91
C GLU A 42 -2.65 20.72 -1.80
N LEU A 43 -3.60 20.48 -2.71
CA LEU A 43 -4.34 19.22 -2.75
C LEU A 43 -3.41 18.06 -3.11
N GLN A 44 -2.51 18.26 -4.07
CA GLN A 44 -1.52 17.25 -4.46
C GLN A 44 -0.64 16.88 -3.26
N GLU A 45 -0.09 17.85 -2.52
CA GLU A 45 0.70 17.61 -1.33
C GLU A 45 -0.12 16.89 -0.24
N HIS A 46 -1.38 17.27 -0.07
CA HIS A 46 -2.29 16.61 0.87
C HIS A 46 -2.54 15.13 0.55
N LEU A 47 -2.48 14.74 -0.72
CA LEU A 47 -2.69 13.38 -1.20
C LEU A 47 -1.42 12.51 -1.16
N SER A 48 -0.27 13.06 -0.81
CA SER A 48 0.96 12.30 -0.54
C SER A 48 0.87 11.65 0.84
N LEU A 49 0.46 10.36 0.86
CA LEU A 49 0.14 9.65 2.10
C LEU A 49 1.37 9.40 2.96
N GLU A 50 2.57 9.31 2.36
CA GLU A 50 3.84 9.26 3.08
C GLU A 50 4.03 10.46 4.01
N ASN A 51 3.50 11.63 3.66
CA ASN A 51 3.56 12.85 4.47
C ASN A 51 2.46 12.90 5.56
N ARG A 52 1.53 11.94 5.56
CA ARG A 52 0.39 11.90 6.49
C ARG A 52 0.57 10.88 7.62
N VAL A 53 1.60 10.05 7.54
CA VAL A 53 1.91 9.07 8.59
C VAL A 53 2.20 9.78 9.91
N ASN A 54 1.59 9.28 10.97
CA ASN A 54 1.75 9.78 12.34
C ASN A 54 1.63 8.62 13.35
N ALA A 55 1.73 8.92 14.63
CA ALA A 55 1.70 7.90 15.70
C ALA A 55 0.36 7.14 15.80
N ASP A 56 -0.73 7.70 15.23
CA ASP A 56 -2.04 7.03 15.18
C ASP A 56 -2.20 6.15 13.93
N THR A 57 -1.21 6.12 13.02
CA THR A 57 -1.25 5.27 11.83
C THR A 57 -1.22 3.79 12.28
N PRO A 58 -2.12 2.93 11.77
CA PRO A 58 -2.15 1.52 12.17
C PRO A 58 -0.89 0.76 11.78
N PRO A 59 -0.55 -0.33 12.49
CA PRO A 59 0.42 -1.31 12.01
C PRO A 59 0.10 -1.72 10.58
N THR A 60 1.11 -1.80 9.72
CA THR A 60 0.86 -1.95 8.28
C THR A 60 1.74 -3.02 7.66
N PHE A 61 1.10 -4.00 7.02
CA PHE A 61 1.73 -4.94 6.10
C PHE A 61 1.73 -4.34 4.69
N LEU A 62 2.89 -4.38 4.00
CA LEU A 62 3.03 -3.90 2.63
C LEU A 62 3.70 -4.96 1.76
N TRP A 63 3.20 -5.12 0.54
CA TRP A 63 3.96 -5.83 -0.47
C TRP A 63 3.87 -5.18 -1.85
N HIS A 64 4.89 -5.38 -2.67
CA HIS A 64 5.01 -4.82 -4.01
C HIS A 64 5.93 -5.67 -4.85
N THR A 65 5.92 -5.50 -6.16
CA THR A 65 6.94 -6.04 -7.03
C THR A 65 7.89 -4.93 -7.51
N TRP A 66 9.16 -5.27 -7.59
CA TRP A 66 10.19 -4.32 -8.06
C TRP A 66 9.97 -3.92 -9.51
N ALA A 67 9.47 -4.87 -10.34
CA ALA A 67 9.25 -4.70 -11.76
C ALA A 67 7.89 -4.06 -12.11
N ASP A 68 7.09 -3.60 -11.12
CA ASP A 68 5.81 -2.92 -11.37
C ASP A 68 6.01 -1.68 -12.25
N GLY A 69 5.55 -1.77 -13.49
CA GLY A 69 5.66 -0.69 -14.49
C GLY A 69 4.51 0.34 -14.43
N SER A 70 3.48 0.07 -13.62
CA SER A 70 2.31 0.96 -13.49
C SER A 70 2.40 1.84 -12.26
N VAL A 71 2.57 1.24 -11.09
CA VAL A 71 2.76 1.94 -9.83
C VAL A 71 4.20 1.72 -9.36
N PRO A 72 5.06 2.73 -9.40
CA PRO A 72 6.46 2.58 -9.01
C PRO A 72 6.61 2.06 -7.58
N VAL A 73 7.46 1.05 -7.37
CA VAL A 73 7.76 0.45 -6.04
C VAL A 73 8.16 1.48 -4.98
N GLN A 74 8.65 2.63 -5.40
CA GLN A 74 8.97 3.76 -4.54
C GLN A 74 7.77 4.21 -3.68
N ASN A 75 6.53 3.99 -4.13
CA ASN A 75 5.35 4.26 -3.30
C ASN A 75 5.40 3.47 -1.99
N THR A 76 5.62 2.16 -2.07
CA THR A 76 5.77 1.30 -0.89
C THR A 76 6.99 1.67 -0.05
N LEU A 77 8.13 1.94 -0.69
CA LEU A 77 9.37 2.31 0.02
C LEU A 77 9.26 3.63 0.78
N LEU A 78 8.65 4.66 0.18
CA LEU A 78 8.42 5.95 0.83
C LEU A 78 7.50 5.81 2.04
N TYR A 79 6.41 5.04 1.89
CA TYR A 79 5.49 4.82 3.00
C TYR A 79 6.12 4.02 4.13
N ALA A 80 6.88 2.98 3.80
CA ALA A 80 7.62 2.18 4.79
C ALA A 80 8.62 3.04 5.59
N LEU A 81 9.35 3.95 4.92
CA LEU A 81 10.24 4.90 5.59
C LEU A 81 9.47 5.82 6.52
N ALA A 82 8.35 6.38 6.07
CA ALA A 82 7.51 7.24 6.90
C ALA A 82 6.96 6.52 8.13
N LEU A 83 6.51 5.26 7.98
CA LEU A 83 6.09 4.42 9.11
C LEU A 83 7.25 4.22 10.11
N LYS A 84 8.44 3.91 9.62
CA LYS A 84 9.63 3.73 10.46
C LYS A 84 9.99 4.99 11.23
N GLU A 85 9.96 6.16 10.60
CA GLU A 85 10.23 7.45 11.24
C GLU A 85 9.24 7.78 12.37
N LYS A 86 8.00 7.31 12.27
CA LYS A 86 6.95 7.50 13.29
C LYS A 86 6.85 6.36 14.28
N ASN A 87 7.80 5.39 14.24
CA ASN A 87 7.80 4.19 15.08
C ASN A 87 6.50 3.36 14.97
N VAL A 88 5.86 3.36 13.80
CA VAL A 88 4.73 2.50 13.49
C VAL A 88 5.27 1.14 13.04
N THR A 89 4.72 0.07 13.60
CA THR A 89 5.08 -1.30 13.23
C THR A 89 4.70 -1.58 11.77
N ALA A 90 5.63 -2.13 11.00
CA ALA A 90 5.37 -2.52 9.62
C ALA A 90 6.15 -3.76 9.22
N GLU A 91 5.56 -4.56 8.33
CA GLU A 91 6.23 -5.65 7.60
C GLU A 91 6.17 -5.34 6.10
N VAL A 92 7.31 -5.48 5.40
CA VAL A 92 7.42 -5.04 3.99
C VAL A 92 8.08 -6.13 3.16
N HIS A 93 7.42 -6.52 2.07
CA HIS A 93 7.94 -7.50 1.11
C HIS A 93 8.02 -6.90 -0.28
N ILE A 94 9.21 -6.96 -0.88
CA ILE A 94 9.44 -6.54 -2.26
C ILE A 94 9.91 -7.74 -3.06
N PHE A 95 9.04 -8.22 -3.95
CA PHE A 95 9.36 -9.32 -4.85
C PHE A 95 10.03 -8.79 -6.12
N PRO A 96 11.01 -9.51 -6.70
CA PRO A 96 11.77 -8.96 -7.82
C PRO A 96 10.97 -8.84 -9.12
N PHE A 97 10.01 -9.74 -9.37
CA PHE A 97 9.30 -9.86 -10.63
C PHE A 97 7.79 -9.74 -10.46
N GLY A 98 7.10 -9.43 -11.57
CA GLY A 98 5.66 -9.30 -11.67
C GLY A 98 5.21 -7.88 -11.98
N GLY A 99 4.09 -7.77 -12.68
CA GLY A 99 3.43 -6.50 -13.00
C GLY A 99 2.55 -5.99 -11.85
N HIS A 100 1.77 -4.96 -12.15
CA HIS A 100 0.79 -4.42 -11.22
C HIS A 100 -0.47 -5.28 -11.14
N GLY A 101 -1.10 -5.36 -9.97
CA GLY A 101 -2.43 -5.94 -9.84
C GLY A 101 -2.47 -7.46 -9.79
N LEU A 102 -1.42 -8.10 -9.30
CA LEU A 102 -1.29 -9.57 -9.25
C LEU A 102 -2.34 -10.27 -8.37
N SER A 103 -3.02 -9.56 -7.48
CA SER A 103 -3.99 -10.15 -6.53
C SER A 103 -3.37 -11.30 -5.73
N LEU A 104 -3.86 -12.54 -5.82
CA LEU A 104 -3.25 -13.71 -5.17
C LEU A 104 -2.02 -14.24 -5.91
N ALA A 105 -1.67 -13.66 -7.06
CA ALA A 105 -0.54 -14.05 -7.91
C ALA A 105 -0.57 -15.51 -8.41
N ASN A 106 -1.72 -16.16 -8.36
CA ASN A 106 -1.93 -17.57 -8.71
C ASN A 106 -2.95 -17.74 -9.85
N ALA A 107 -3.20 -18.98 -10.24
CA ALA A 107 -4.12 -19.31 -11.32
C ALA A 107 -5.59 -18.89 -11.08
N GLU A 108 -6.01 -18.73 -9.81
CA GLU A 108 -7.38 -18.32 -9.48
C GLU A 108 -7.64 -16.86 -9.83
N THR A 109 -6.60 -16.03 -9.73
CA THR A 109 -6.69 -14.59 -10.00
C THR A 109 -6.03 -14.17 -11.30
N SER A 110 -5.34 -15.08 -11.99
CA SER A 110 -4.84 -14.83 -13.33
C SER A 110 -6.01 -14.80 -14.31
N TYR A 111 -6.24 -13.64 -14.91
CA TYR A 111 -7.27 -13.54 -15.95
C TYR A 111 -6.70 -14.04 -17.29
N PRO A 112 -7.50 -14.68 -18.19
CA PRO A 112 -7.03 -15.27 -19.45
C PRO A 112 -6.28 -14.30 -20.37
N ALA A 113 -6.36 -13.02 -20.13
CA ALA A 113 -5.78 -11.94 -20.94
C ALA A 113 -4.44 -11.39 -20.44
N GLY A 114 -3.71 -12.07 -19.52
CA GLY A 114 -2.30 -11.71 -19.32
C GLY A 114 -1.89 -11.20 -17.95
N VAL A 115 -2.58 -11.52 -16.88
CA VAL A 115 -2.00 -11.37 -15.54
C VAL A 115 -1.06 -12.54 -15.34
N GLU A 116 0.24 -12.25 -15.19
CA GLU A 116 1.26 -13.25 -14.94
C GLU A 116 1.03 -13.95 -13.60
N ILE A 117 1.08 -15.29 -13.62
CA ILE A 117 1.26 -16.05 -12.39
C ILE A 117 2.69 -15.78 -11.90
N GLN A 118 2.83 -15.37 -10.64
CA GLN A 118 4.11 -15.10 -10.01
C GLN A 118 4.22 -15.96 -8.74
N ASP A 119 4.73 -17.16 -8.89
CA ASP A 119 4.81 -18.16 -7.84
C ASP A 119 5.47 -17.62 -6.56
N ASP A 120 6.53 -16.81 -6.73
CA ASP A 120 7.25 -16.19 -5.59
C ASP A 120 6.38 -15.23 -4.79
N CYS A 121 5.36 -14.64 -5.41
CA CYS A 121 4.45 -13.71 -4.74
C CYS A 121 3.31 -14.42 -4.01
N THR A 122 2.99 -15.67 -4.33
CA THR A 122 1.81 -16.40 -3.79
C THR A 122 1.81 -16.56 -2.28
N ILE A 123 2.96 -16.40 -1.63
CA ILE A 123 3.12 -16.49 -0.17
C ILE A 123 2.60 -15.24 0.59
N TRP A 124 2.35 -14.12 -0.10
CA TRP A 124 2.01 -12.87 0.59
C TRP A 124 0.76 -12.96 1.51
N PRO A 125 -0.30 -13.73 1.20
CA PRO A 125 -1.46 -13.82 2.11
C PRO A 125 -1.12 -14.50 3.44
N GLU A 126 -0.24 -15.52 3.43
CA GLU A 126 0.22 -16.19 4.66
C GLU A 126 1.06 -15.25 5.51
N LEU A 127 1.94 -14.47 4.87
CA LEU A 127 2.75 -13.46 5.55
C LEU A 127 1.88 -12.38 6.18
N ALA A 128 0.86 -11.91 5.46
CA ALA A 128 -0.09 -10.92 5.95
C ALA A 128 -0.94 -11.45 7.12
N ASP A 129 -1.44 -12.69 7.05
CA ASP A 129 -2.19 -13.33 8.13
C ASP A 129 -1.33 -13.43 9.40
N ARG A 130 -0.08 -13.88 9.28
CA ARG A 130 0.86 -13.94 10.40
C ARG A 130 1.07 -12.56 11.02
N PHE A 131 1.37 -11.55 10.21
CA PHE A 131 1.54 -10.17 10.67
C PHE A 131 0.30 -9.67 11.40
N LEU A 132 -0.89 -9.88 10.84
CA LEU A 132 -2.14 -9.43 11.45
C LEU A 132 -2.35 -10.06 12.83
N ARG A 133 -2.10 -11.36 12.99
CA ARG A 133 -2.18 -12.03 14.31
C ARG A 133 -1.22 -11.40 15.31
N GLU A 134 0.05 -11.23 14.93
CA GLU A 134 1.07 -10.65 15.81
C GLU A 134 0.69 -9.24 16.31
N VAL A 135 0.11 -8.39 15.46
CA VAL A 135 -0.20 -7.00 15.85
C VAL A 135 -1.58 -6.82 16.48
N THR A 136 -2.49 -7.79 16.36
CA THR A 136 -3.86 -7.69 16.90
C THR A 136 -4.09 -8.55 18.15
N GLU A 137 -3.35 -9.67 18.33
CA GLU A 137 -3.49 -10.56 19.48
C GLU A 137 -2.71 -10.08 20.73
N GLU A 138 -1.74 -9.20 20.57
CA GLU A 138 -0.95 -8.62 21.68
C GLU A 138 -1.61 -7.41 22.39
N ARG A 139 -2.92 -7.16 22.17
CA ARG A 139 -3.61 -6.00 22.76
C ARG A 139 -4.65 -6.40 23.81
#